data_d77ed814602f5bf58219ca41ef142dc5
#
_entry.id   d77ed814602f5bf58219ca41ef142dc5
#
_cell.length_a   1.000
_cell.length_b   1.000
_cell.length_c   1.000
_cell.angle_alpha   90.00
_cell.angle_beta   90.00
_cell.angle_gamma   90.00
#
_symmetry.space_group_name_H-M   'P 1'
#
loop_
_entity.id
_entity.type
_entity.pdbx_description
1 polymer ?
#
loop_
_entity_poly.entity_id
_entity_poly.type
_entity_poly.pdbx_seq_one_letter_code
_entity_poly.pdbx_strand_id
1 'polypeptide(L)'
;MSDLSRPRRLATFFLLAATAALAVLGARGFQQKLETFQPLGFTAISAGDHWEVRTVDPMFESALSPGDRIVLVDGSEVRQGTRLASALREAPTAQLVVLRQERLETVEYRRPPLDLDAPYLILALIGCAYAAVGLFVIWRSSATAGGPLFFLWCLVSAVLYVFSPVFPPDALGRWIYFFDEAARLLVPPLTLHLFLSIPRR
;
A
#
# COMPACT_ATOMS: atom_id res chain seq x y z
N MET A 1 49.13 -0.83 0.08
CA MET A 1 47.89 -0.42 -0.68
C MET A 1 46.73 -1.23 -0.10
N SER A 2 46.25 -0.81 1.05
CA SER A 2 45.35 -1.57 1.89
C SER A 2 43.91 -1.09 1.73
N ASP A 3 43.04 -1.99 1.37
CA ASP A 3 41.74 -2.31 1.96
C ASP A 3 40.62 -1.24 2.07
N LEU A 4 40.68 -0.15 1.30
CA LEU A 4 39.54 0.79 1.14
C LEU A 4 38.37 0.19 0.33
N SER A 5 38.54 -1.01 -0.22
CA SER A 5 37.50 -1.70 -1.01
C SER A 5 36.43 -2.39 -0.14
N ARG A 6 36.77 -2.85 1.06
CA ARG A 6 35.84 -3.57 1.96
C ARG A 6 34.70 -2.68 2.50
N PRO A 7 34.93 -1.48 3.07
CA PRO A 7 33.85 -0.66 3.60
C PRO A 7 32.87 -0.21 2.50
N ARG A 8 33.36 0.05 1.27
CA ARG A 8 32.49 0.41 0.15
C ARG A 8 31.60 -0.75 -0.30
N ARG A 9 32.11 -1.96 -0.37
CA ARG A 9 31.33 -3.17 -0.73
C ARG A 9 30.26 -3.46 0.32
N LEU A 10 30.58 -3.32 1.61
CA LEU A 10 29.62 -3.46 2.69
C LEU A 10 28.51 -2.42 2.60
N ALA A 11 28.85 -1.15 2.40
CA ALA A 11 27.86 -0.09 2.23
C ALA A 11 26.91 -0.34 1.04
N THR A 12 27.45 -0.77 -0.11
CA THR A 12 26.64 -1.13 -1.28
C THR A 12 25.74 -2.32 -0.99
N PHE A 13 26.24 -3.33 -0.28
CA PHE A 13 25.44 -4.50 0.11
C PHE A 13 24.26 -4.10 1.02
N PHE A 14 24.52 -3.30 2.07
CA PHE A 14 23.46 -2.80 2.94
C PHE A 14 22.43 -1.94 2.19
N LEU A 15 22.89 -1.12 1.26
CA LEU A 15 22.01 -0.28 0.46
C LEU A 15 21.11 -1.12 -0.45
N LEU A 16 21.64 -2.16 -1.09
CA LEU A 16 20.87 -3.08 -1.91
C LEU A 16 19.90 -3.92 -1.08
N ALA A 17 20.33 -4.38 0.10
CA ALA A 17 19.45 -5.11 1.03
C ALA A 17 18.29 -4.22 1.52
N ALA A 18 18.56 -2.97 1.88
CA ALA A 18 17.52 -2.00 2.23
C ALA A 18 16.57 -1.74 1.06
N THR A 19 17.10 -1.63 -0.16
CA THR A 19 16.28 -1.49 -1.39
C THR A 19 15.35 -2.67 -1.57
N ALA A 20 15.85 -3.90 -1.42
CA ALA A 20 15.03 -5.10 -1.53
C ALA A 20 13.93 -5.14 -0.47
N ALA A 21 14.23 -4.78 0.78
CA ALA A 21 13.25 -4.70 1.84
C ALA A 21 12.17 -3.64 1.55
N LEU A 22 12.57 -2.44 1.11
CA LEU A 22 11.64 -1.38 0.73
C LEU A 22 10.80 -1.76 -0.51
N ALA A 23 11.37 -2.48 -1.48
CA ALA A 23 10.63 -2.97 -2.64
C ALA A 23 9.54 -3.99 -2.23
N VAL A 24 9.85 -4.91 -1.32
CA VAL A 24 8.86 -5.85 -0.78
C VAL A 24 7.76 -5.10 -0.01
N LEU A 25 8.14 -4.15 0.85
CA LEU A 25 7.19 -3.33 1.60
C LEU A 25 6.30 -2.50 0.64
N GLY A 26 6.91 -1.89 -0.39
CA GLY A 26 6.20 -1.12 -1.42
C GLY A 26 5.23 -1.97 -2.23
N ALA A 27 5.64 -3.18 -2.65
CA ALA A 27 4.77 -4.11 -3.36
C ALA A 27 3.56 -4.52 -2.51
N ARG A 28 3.76 -4.77 -1.22
CA ARG A 28 2.67 -5.08 -0.28
C ARG A 28 1.76 -3.88 -0.05
N GLY A 29 2.32 -2.67 0.10
CA GLY A 29 1.54 -1.43 0.23
C GLY A 29 0.73 -1.15 -1.03
N PHE A 30 1.33 -1.33 -2.21
CA PHE A 30 0.64 -1.20 -3.49
C PHE A 30 -0.52 -2.19 -3.60
N GLN A 31 -0.31 -3.46 -3.22
CA GLN A 31 -1.36 -4.47 -3.19
C GLN A 31 -2.52 -4.05 -2.26
N GLN A 32 -2.22 -3.57 -1.04
CA GLN A 32 -3.25 -3.05 -0.12
C GLN A 32 -4.00 -1.85 -0.73
N LYS A 33 -3.28 -0.94 -1.39
CA LYS A 33 -3.91 0.22 -2.05
C LYS A 33 -4.80 -0.20 -3.21
N LEU A 34 -4.41 -1.19 -4.02
CA LEU A 34 -5.27 -1.75 -5.07
C LEU A 34 -6.57 -2.33 -4.50
N GLU A 35 -6.53 -2.88 -3.30
CA GLU A 35 -7.73 -3.36 -2.62
C GLU A 35 -8.72 -2.23 -2.33
N THR A 36 -8.26 -0.99 -2.11
CA THR A 36 -9.14 0.16 -1.90
C THR A 36 -9.83 0.64 -3.19
N PHE A 37 -9.34 0.24 -4.36
CA PHE A 37 -9.99 0.55 -5.64
C PHE A 37 -11.27 -0.26 -5.88
N GLN A 38 -11.50 -1.28 -5.05
CA GLN A 38 -12.74 -2.04 -5.03
C GLN A 38 -13.43 -1.85 -3.69
N PRO A 39 -14.09 -0.70 -3.47
CA PRO A 39 -14.80 -0.47 -2.23
C PRO A 39 -15.91 -1.50 -2.05
N LEU A 40 -16.24 -1.81 -0.82
CA LEU A 40 -17.40 -2.65 -0.50
C LEU A 40 -18.71 -1.86 -0.46
N GLY A 41 -18.64 -0.54 -0.45
CA GLY A 41 -19.80 0.34 -0.27
C GLY A 41 -20.31 0.38 1.18
N PHE A 42 -19.67 -0.33 2.10
CA PHE A 42 -19.96 -0.31 3.53
C PHE A 42 -18.73 -0.65 4.35
N THR A 43 -18.74 -0.29 5.64
CA THR A 43 -17.76 -0.75 6.61
C THR A 43 -18.40 -1.71 7.59
N ALA A 44 -17.71 -2.79 7.93
CA ALA A 44 -18.17 -3.76 8.91
C ALA A 44 -17.05 -4.15 9.86
N ILE A 45 -17.41 -4.49 11.08
CA ILE A 45 -16.48 -5.01 12.09
C ILE A 45 -16.84 -6.46 12.43
N SER A 46 -15.82 -7.26 12.66
CA SER A 46 -16.03 -8.65 13.12
C SER A 46 -16.44 -8.65 14.59
N ALA A 47 -17.54 -9.29 14.89
CA ALA A 47 -18.10 -9.45 16.24
C ALA A 47 -18.31 -10.94 16.59
N GLY A 48 -17.24 -11.73 16.48
CA GLY A 48 -17.26 -13.17 16.78
C GLY A 48 -17.74 -14.01 15.61
N ASP A 49 -19.01 -14.38 15.61
CA ASP A 49 -19.66 -15.26 14.64
C ASP A 49 -20.36 -14.51 13.49
N HIS A 50 -20.33 -13.17 13.51
CA HIS A 50 -20.97 -12.34 12.50
C HIS A 50 -20.14 -11.08 12.23
N TRP A 51 -20.52 -10.35 11.17
CA TRP A 51 -20.00 -9.03 10.84
C TRP A 51 -21.09 -7.98 11.03
N GLU A 52 -20.84 -6.99 11.86
CA GLU A 52 -21.77 -5.88 12.07
C GLU A 52 -21.46 -4.72 11.13
N VAL A 53 -22.43 -4.32 10.32
CA VAL A 53 -22.35 -3.15 9.42
C VAL A 53 -22.36 -1.88 10.27
N ARG A 54 -21.30 -1.07 10.15
CA ARG A 54 -21.17 0.20 10.89
C ARG A 54 -21.63 1.39 10.08
N THR A 55 -21.18 1.46 8.84
CA THR A 55 -21.57 2.55 7.93
C THR A 55 -21.85 1.98 6.56
N VAL A 56 -22.78 2.58 5.86
CA VAL A 56 -23.07 2.32 4.46
C VAL A 56 -22.77 3.61 3.69
N ASP A 57 -22.05 3.51 2.59
CA ASP A 57 -21.75 4.67 1.77
C ASP A 57 -23.02 5.10 1.01
N PRO A 58 -23.49 6.33 1.20
CA PRO A 58 -24.72 6.82 0.56
C PRO A 58 -24.61 6.93 -0.97
N MET A 59 -23.39 6.88 -1.52
CA MET A 59 -23.16 6.88 -2.98
C MET A 59 -23.52 5.54 -3.65
N PHE A 60 -23.66 4.47 -2.86
CA PHE A 60 -23.99 3.14 -3.37
C PHE A 60 -25.41 2.75 -2.98
N GLU A 61 -26.19 2.30 -3.95
CA GLU A 61 -27.48 1.66 -3.69
C GLU A 61 -27.23 0.32 -2.98
N SER A 62 -27.25 0.33 -1.66
CA SER A 62 -27.09 -0.87 -0.84
C SER A 62 -28.41 -1.17 -0.13
N ALA A 63 -28.83 -2.43 -0.19
CA ALA A 63 -29.93 -2.91 0.63
C ALA A 63 -29.51 -3.16 2.10
N LEU A 64 -28.22 -2.95 2.44
CA LEU A 64 -27.70 -3.01 3.80
C LEU A 64 -27.99 -1.71 4.58
N SER A 65 -28.16 -1.86 5.87
CA SER A 65 -28.34 -0.73 6.79
C SER A 65 -27.33 -0.80 7.94
N PRO A 66 -26.89 0.35 8.50
CA PRO A 66 -26.10 0.34 9.71
C PRO A 66 -26.79 -0.46 10.84
N GLY A 67 -26.03 -1.32 11.52
CA GLY A 67 -26.54 -2.24 12.54
C GLY A 67 -26.94 -3.63 12.02
N ASP A 68 -26.98 -3.86 10.72
CA ASP A 68 -27.21 -5.19 10.16
C ASP A 68 -26.06 -6.13 10.55
N ARG A 69 -26.40 -7.38 10.91
CA ARG A 69 -25.42 -8.42 11.24
C ARG A 69 -25.37 -9.44 10.11
N ILE A 70 -24.27 -9.47 9.36
CA ILE A 70 -24.06 -10.41 8.27
C ILE A 70 -23.65 -11.76 8.87
N VAL A 71 -24.46 -12.80 8.62
CA VAL A 71 -24.28 -14.15 9.16
C VAL A 71 -23.79 -15.11 8.08
N LEU A 72 -24.34 -15.02 6.86
CA LEU A 72 -23.99 -15.88 5.73
C LEU A 72 -23.67 -15.01 4.50
N VAL A 73 -22.73 -15.49 3.70
CA VAL A 73 -22.42 -15.00 2.36
C VAL A 73 -22.50 -16.16 1.39
N ASP A 74 -23.39 -16.10 0.42
CA ASP A 74 -23.65 -17.15 -0.56
C ASP A 74 -23.85 -18.54 0.10
N GLY A 75 -24.60 -18.57 1.20
CA GLY A 75 -24.88 -19.79 1.97
C GLY A 75 -23.74 -20.30 2.85
N SER A 76 -22.58 -19.65 2.83
CA SER A 76 -21.43 -19.99 3.68
C SER A 76 -21.40 -19.12 4.93
N GLU A 77 -21.21 -19.77 6.11
CA GLU A 77 -21.06 -19.03 7.38
C GLU A 77 -19.81 -18.14 7.36
N VAL A 78 -19.99 -16.92 7.78
CA VAL A 78 -18.87 -15.96 7.93
C VAL A 78 -18.23 -16.16 9.30
N ARG A 79 -17.22 -17.05 9.35
CA ARG A 79 -16.49 -17.34 10.60
C ARG A 79 -15.44 -16.30 10.92
N GLN A 80 -15.03 -16.25 12.20
CA GLN A 80 -13.86 -15.47 12.65
C GLN A 80 -12.63 -15.82 11.80
N GLY A 81 -12.04 -14.81 11.16
CA GLY A 81 -10.87 -14.98 10.27
C GLY A 81 -11.19 -15.04 8.78
N THR A 82 -12.44 -15.23 8.37
CA THR A 82 -12.84 -15.03 6.97
C THR A 82 -12.80 -13.54 6.67
N ARG A 83 -11.97 -13.12 5.72
CA ARG A 83 -11.99 -11.73 5.26
C ARG A 83 -13.27 -11.51 4.46
N LEU A 84 -14.29 -10.88 5.06
CA LEU A 84 -15.55 -10.56 4.40
C LEU A 84 -15.30 -9.91 3.03
N ALA A 85 -14.32 -9.01 2.97
CA ALA A 85 -13.90 -8.36 1.73
C ALA A 85 -13.45 -9.34 0.64
N SER A 86 -12.72 -10.43 0.97
CA SER A 86 -12.32 -11.41 -0.04
C SER A 86 -13.51 -12.23 -0.55
N ALA A 87 -14.40 -12.67 0.34
CA ALA A 87 -15.61 -13.40 -0.06
C ALA A 87 -16.50 -12.56 -0.99
N LEU A 88 -16.67 -11.26 -0.68
CA LEU A 88 -17.49 -10.36 -1.50
C LEU A 88 -16.81 -9.88 -2.79
N ARG A 89 -15.49 -10.10 -2.95
CA ARG A 89 -14.76 -9.74 -4.15
C ARG A 89 -14.72 -10.83 -5.22
N GLU A 90 -15.10 -12.06 -4.90
CA GLU A 90 -15.05 -13.17 -5.85
C GLU A 90 -16.17 -13.10 -6.90
N ALA A 91 -17.34 -12.55 -6.54
CA ALA A 91 -18.47 -12.42 -7.47
C ALA A 91 -18.95 -10.96 -7.61
N PRO A 92 -19.56 -10.59 -8.74
CA PRO A 92 -20.13 -9.25 -8.93
C PRO A 92 -21.37 -9.01 -8.08
N THR A 93 -22.09 -10.09 -7.71
CA THR A 93 -23.25 -10.11 -6.83
C THR A 93 -23.11 -11.22 -5.84
N ALA A 94 -23.58 -11.03 -4.61
CA ALA A 94 -23.59 -12.03 -3.56
C ALA A 94 -24.92 -11.99 -2.79
N GLN A 95 -25.40 -13.13 -2.31
CA GLN A 95 -26.55 -13.20 -1.42
C GLN A 95 -26.06 -13.16 0.04
N LEU A 96 -26.46 -12.11 0.73
CA LEU A 96 -26.15 -11.93 2.15
C LEU A 96 -27.37 -12.29 2.99
N VAL A 97 -27.19 -13.16 3.98
CA VAL A 97 -28.20 -13.34 5.02
C VAL A 97 -27.80 -12.43 6.18
N VAL A 98 -28.64 -11.48 6.46
CA VAL A 98 -28.44 -10.49 7.52
C VAL A 98 -29.48 -10.68 8.62
N LEU A 99 -29.06 -10.50 9.86
CA LEU A 99 -29.95 -10.40 11.00
C LEU A 99 -30.24 -8.93 11.24
N ARG A 100 -31.48 -8.52 10.95
CA ARG A 100 -32.01 -7.16 11.12
C ARG A 100 -33.18 -7.21 12.09
N GLN A 101 -33.14 -6.48 13.21
CA GLN A 101 -34.21 -6.44 14.20
C GLN A 101 -34.69 -7.87 14.61
N GLU A 102 -33.75 -8.79 14.86
CA GLU A 102 -33.99 -10.20 15.20
C GLU A 102 -34.68 -11.04 14.11
N ARG A 103 -34.76 -10.57 12.88
CA ARG A 103 -35.24 -11.31 11.72
C ARG A 103 -34.12 -11.57 10.73
N LEU A 104 -34.08 -12.78 10.20
CA LEU A 104 -33.19 -13.14 9.11
C LEU A 104 -33.79 -12.65 7.79
N GLU A 105 -33.07 -11.81 7.10
CA GLU A 105 -33.44 -11.29 5.78
C GLU A 105 -32.34 -11.66 4.78
N THR A 106 -32.74 -12.04 3.56
CA THR A 106 -31.81 -12.24 2.47
C THR A 106 -31.73 -10.97 1.65
N VAL A 107 -30.53 -10.42 1.52
CA VAL A 107 -30.25 -9.17 0.84
C VAL A 107 -29.31 -9.46 -0.33
N GLU A 108 -29.65 -9.00 -1.53
CA GLU A 108 -28.74 -9.05 -2.66
C GLU A 108 -27.71 -7.92 -2.53
N TYR A 109 -26.46 -8.29 -2.42
CA TYR A 109 -25.33 -7.37 -2.46
C TYR A 109 -24.83 -7.27 -3.88
N ARG A 110 -24.73 -6.05 -4.40
CA ARG A 110 -24.11 -5.75 -5.69
C ARG A 110 -22.81 -4.98 -5.44
N ARG A 111 -21.71 -5.49 -5.99
CA ARG A 111 -20.42 -4.85 -5.84
C ARG A 111 -20.44 -3.45 -6.46
N PRO A 112 -19.93 -2.42 -5.75
CA PRO A 112 -19.68 -1.11 -6.32
C PRO A 112 -18.73 -1.17 -7.51
N PRO A 113 -18.85 -0.22 -8.46
CA PRO A 113 -17.92 -0.13 -9.58
C PRO A 113 -16.49 0.13 -9.09
N LEU A 114 -15.52 -0.24 -9.93
CA LEU A 114 -14.11 0.00 -9.67
C LEU A 114 -13.84 1.51 -9.65
N ASP A 115 -13.29 2.00 -8.55
CA ASP A 115 -12.88 3.40 -8.39
C ASP A 115 -11.35 3.49 -8.44
N LEU A 116 -10.82 3.83 -9.61
CA LEU A 116 -9.38 3.91 -9.85
C LEU A 116 -8.83 5.25 -9.40
N ASP A 117 -7.96 5.24 -8.40
CA ASP A 117 -7.15 6.39 -8.01
C ASP A 117 -6.04 6.63 -9.07
N ALA A 118 -6.43 7.24 -10.21
CA ALA A 118 -5.50 7.52 -11.31
C ALA A 118 -4.31 8.39 -10.89
N PRO A 119 -4.45 9.45 -10.06
CA PRO A 119 -3.32 10.20 -9.51
C PRO A 119 -2.30 9.33 -8.79
N TYR A 120 -2.76 8.42 -7.94
CA TYR A 120 -1.86 7.49 -7.25
C TYR A 120 -1.11 6.57 -8.21
N LEU A 121 -1.79 6.02 -9.22
CA LEU A 121 -1.14 5.14 -10.20
C LEU A 121 -0.04 5.86 -10.99
N ILE A 122 -0.27 7.13 -11.35
CA ILE A 122 0.74 7.96 -12.02
C ILE A 122 1.94 8.21 -11.09
N LEU A 123 1.69 8.56 -9.83
CA LEU A 123 2.76 8.78 -8.85
C LEU A 123 3.56 7.50 -8.59
N ALA A 124 2.90 6.36 -8.47
CA ALA A 124 3.57 5.07 -8.31
C ALA A 124 4.45 4.72 -9.52
N LEU A 125 3.99 5.02 -10.74
CA LEU A 125 4.79 4.85 -11.95
C LEU A 125 6.04 5.75 -11.94
N ILE A 126 5.89 7.01 -11.54
CA ILE A 126 7.03 7.94 -11.36
C ILE A 126 8.00 7.38 -10.32
N GLY A 127 7.52 6.88 -9.19
CA GLY A 127 8.34 6.27 -8.15
C GLY A 127 9.12 5.05 -8.67
N CYS A 128 8.47 4.20 -9.46
CA CYS A 128 9.14 3.07 -10.13
C CYS A 128 10.24 3.54 -11.09
N ALA A 129 10.01 4.63 -11.83
CA ALA A 129 11.02 5.22 -12.71
C ALA A 129 12.25 5.72 -11.92
N TYR A 130 12.04 6.40 -10.77
CA TYR A 130 13.13 6.78 -9.88
C TYR A 130 13.93 5.55 -9.40
N ALA A 131 13.25 4.51 -8.95
CA ALA A 131 13.90 3.27 -8.52
C ALA A 131 14.75 2.65 -9.65
N ALA A 132 14.20 2.56 -10.86
CA ALA A 132 14.91 2.03 -12.03
C ALA A 132 16.15 2.84 -12.39
N VAL A 133 16.03 4.18 -12.43
CA VAL A 133 17.16 5.09 -12.71
C VAL A 133 18.23 4.96 -11.62
N GLY A 134 17.83 4.92 -10.35
CA GLY A 134 18.75 4.74 -9.23
C GLY A 134 19.53 3.43 -9.33
N LEU A 135 18.84 2.33 -9.57
CA LEU A 135 19.47 1.00 -9.76
C LEU A 135 20.40 0.97 -10.96
N PHE A 136 20.02 1.59 -12.07
CA PHE A 136 20.88 1.70 -13.24
C PHE A 136 22.17 2.48 -12.94
N VAL A 137 22.06 3.60 -12.23
CA VAL A 137 23.22 4.43 -11.86
C VAL A 137 24.14 3.70 -10.91
N ILE A 138 23.64 3.05 -9.86
CA ILE A 138 24.50 2.33 -8.93
C ILE A 138 25.19 1.12 -9.59
N TRP A 139 24.50 0.44 -10.51
CA TRP A 139 25.09 -0.65 -11.28
C TRP A 139 26.23 -0.18 -12.17
N ARG A 140 26.05 0.94 -12.90
CA ARG A 140 27.04 1.44 -13.86
C ARG A 140 28.14 2.29 -13.21
N SER A 141 27.84 3.01 -12.13
CA SER A 141 28.71 4.04 -11.54
C SER A 141 29.02 3.82 -10.07
N SER A 142 29.02 2.56 -9.61
CA SER A 142 29.30 2.22 -8.20
C SER A 142 30.69 2.69 -7.71
N ALA A 143 31.63 2.94 -8.63
CA ALA A 143 32.99 3.41 -8.33
C ALA A 143 33.07 4.94 -8.15
N THR A 144 32.08 5.71 -8.60
CA THR A 144 32.09 7.19 -8.49
C THR A 144 31.56 7.63 -7.12
N ALA A 145 32.15 8.70 -6.56
CA ALA A 145 31.78 9.18 -5.22
C ALA A 145 30.31 9.67 -5.14
N GLY A 146 29.73 10.17 -6.23
CA GLY A 146 28.35 10.67 -6.29
C GLY A 146 27.29 9.59 -6.53
N GLY A 147 27.66 8.41 -7.03
CA GLY A 147 26.73 7.34 -7.40
C GLY A 147 25.86 6.88 -6.24
N PRO A 148 26.40 6.53 -5.07
CA PRO A 148 25.60 6.11 -3.91
C PRO A 148 24.66 7.19 -3.38
N LEU A 149 25.07 8.46 -3.38
CA LEU A 149 24.22 9.57 -2.95
C LEU A 149 23.04 9.76 -3.92
N PHE A 150 23.30 9.73 -5.21
CA PHE A 150 22.25 9.82 -6.22
C PHE A 150 21.28 8.62 -6.13
N PHE A 151 21.82 7.42 -5.93
CA PHE A 151 20.99 6.24 -5.72
C PHE A 151 20.11 6.39 -4.49
N LEU A 152 20.66 6.86 -3.36
CA LEU A 152 19.89 7.09 -2.13
C LEU A 152 18.76 8.10 -2.37
N TRP A 153 19.06 9.20 -3.08
CA TRP A 153 18.05 10.20 -3.44
C TRP A 153 16.94 9.60 -4.31
N CYS A 154 17.28 8.78 -5.31
CA CYS A 154 16.30 8.06 -6.14
C CYS A 154 15.45 7.09 -5.30
N LEU A 155 16.08 6.35 -4.37
CA LEU A 155 15.39 5.40 -3.52
C LEU A 155 14.39 6.08 -2.59
N VAL A 156 14.79 7.18 -1.94
CA VAL A 156 13.89 7.96 -1.05
C VAL A 156 12.76 8.60 -1.85
N SER A 157 13.05 9.09 -3.07
CA SER A 157 12.02 9.61 -3.97
C SER A 157 11.05 8.52 -4.42
N ALA A 158 11.53 7.32 -4.71
CA ALA A 158 10.67 6.18 -5.04
C ALA A 158 9.74 5.83 -3.87
N VAL A 159 10.24 5.80 -2.64
CA VAL A 159 9.43 5.57 -1.44
C VAL A 159 8.33 6.63 -1.33
N LEU A 160 8.67 7.92 -1.48
CA LEU A 160 7.73 9.03 -1.40
C LEU A 160 6.55 8.90 -2.39
N TYR A 161 6.80 8.39 -3.59
CA TYR A 161 5.77 8.31 -4.63
C TYR A 161 5.01 6.98 -4.65
N VAL A 162 5.63 5.88 -4.20
CA VAL A 162 4.99 4.55 -4.20
C VAL A 162 4.20 4.29 -2.92
N PHE A 163 4.71 4.80 -1.77
CA PHE A 163 4.07 4.53 -0.50
C PHE A 163 2.84 5.42 -0.33
N SER A 164 1.71 4.78 -0.07
CA SER A 164 0.44 5.47 0.19
C SER A 164 -0.26 4.73 1.34
N PRO A 165 -0.19 5.26 2.56
CA PRO A 165 -0.79 4.59 3.71
C PRO A 165 -2.31 4.51 3.56
N VAL A 166 -2.89 3.36 3.90
CA VAL A 166 -4.34 3.14 3.96
C VAL A 166 -4.77 3.22 5.42
N PHE A 167 -5.88 3.90 5.68
CA PHE A 167 -6.41 4.07 7.04
C PHE A 167 -7.68 3.23 7.25
N PRO A 168 -7.87 2.66 8.45
CA PRO A 168 -6.96 2.62 9.61
C PRO A 168 -5.76 1.69 9.33
N PRO A 169 -4.53 2.09 9.73
CA PRO A 169 -3.32 1.34 9.41
C PRO A 169 -3.21 0.09 10.28
N ASP A 170 -2.99 -1.05 9.66
CA ASP A 170 -2.54 -2.27 10.32
C ASP A 170 -1.04 -2.21 10.68
N ALA A 171 -0.45 -3.31 11.13
CA ALA A 171 0.97 -3.35 11.48
C ALA A 171 1.87 -2.99 10.29
N LEU A 172 1.53 -3.45 9.08
CA LEU A 172 2.26 -3.15 7.84
C LEU A 172 2.04 -1.69 7.43
N GLY A 173 0.79 -1.20 7.49
CA GLY A 173 0.42 0.17 7.17
C GLY A 173 1.15 1.20 8.04
N ARG A 174 1.45 0.86 9.32
CA ARG A 174 2.26 1.73 10.19
C ARG A 174 3.70 1.88 9.68
N TRP A 175 4.31 0.82 9.17
CA TRP A 175 5.64 0.91 8.56
C TRP A 175 5.61 1.69 7.24
N ILE A 176 4.59 1.48 6.41
CA ILE A 176 4.40 2.27 5.17
C ILE A 176 4.26 3.75 5.51
N TYR A 177 3.42 4.09 6.50
CA TYR A 177 3.26 5.47 6.98
C TYR A 177 4.58 6.07 7.49
N PHE A 178 5.32 5.32 8.32
CA PHE A 178 6.61 5.77 8.84
C PHE A 178 7.61 6.08 7.72
N PHE A 179 7.74 5.20 6.73
CA PHE A 179 8.67 5.41 5.62
C PHE A 179 8.21 6.51 4.67
N ASP A 180 6.91 6.71 4.47
CA ASP A 180 6.36 7.84 3.70
C ASP A 180 6.73 9.17 4.37
N GLU A 181 6.49 9.32 5.67
CA GLU A 181 6.86 10.52 6.42
C GLU A 181 8.37 10.75 6.46
N ALA A 182 9.15 9.70 6.67
CA ALA A 182 10.61 9.78 6.63
C ALA A 182 11.10 10.25 5.25
N ALA A 183 10.50 9.74 4.16
CA ALA A 183 10.86 10.15 2.81
C ALA A 183 10.52 11.64 2.57
N ARG A 184 9.38 12.13 3.03
CA ARG A 184 8.99 13.54 2.95
C ARG A 184 10.01 14.46 3.62
N LEU A 185 10.54 14.04 4.77
CA LEU A 185 11.55 14.81 5.51
C LEU A 185 12.94 14.73 4.87
N LEU A 186 13.28 13.60 4.24
CA LEU A 186 14.62 13.36 3.71
C LEU A 186 14.83 13.87 2.28
N VAL A 187 13.80 13.92 1.43
CA VAL A 187 13.94 14.36 0.03
C VAL A 187 14.50 15.77 -0.07
N PRO A 188 14.02 16.81 0.66
CA PRO A 188 14.55 18.16 0.53
C PRO A 188 16.04 18.27 0.86
N PRO A 189 16.55 17.81 2.03
CA PRO A 189 17.97 17.92 2.35
C PRO A 189 18.86 17.05 1.43
N LEU A 190 18.40 15.88 1.00
CA LEU A 190 19.13 15.06 0.04
C LEU A 190 19.24 15.74 -1.32
N THR A 191 18.17 16.39 -1.78
CA THR A 191 18.18 17.17 -3.01
C THR A 191 19.20 18.31 -2.93
N LEU A 192 19.17 19.09 -1.84
CA LEU A 192 20.13 20.16 -1.62
C LEU A 192 21.56 19.64 -1.60
N HIS A 193 21.81 18.55 -0.85
CA HIS A 193 23.13 17.94 -0.75
C HIS A 193 23.62 17.42 -2.11
N LEU A 194 22.74 16.81 -2.90
CA LEU A 194 23.07 16.33 -4.24
C LEU A 194 23.52 17.49 -5.14
N PHE A 195 22.76 18.59 -5.18
CA PHE A 195 23.12 19.77 -5.99
C PHE A 195 24.42 20.43 -5.54
N LEU A 196 24.69 20.49 -4.24
CA LEU A 196 25.94 21.04 -3.71
C LEU A 196 27.14 20.13 -3.98
N SER A 197 26.92 18.84 -4.18
CA SER A 197 27.96 17.84 -4.43
C SER A 197 28.32 17.71 -5.92
N ILE A 198 27.53 18.30 -6.84
CA ILE A 198 27.86 18.32 -8.26
C ILE A 198 29.04 19.26 -8.46
N PRO A 199 30.17 18.79 -9.04
CA PRO A 199 31.34 19.62 -9.27
C PRO A 199 30.97 20.81 -10.15
N ARG A 200 31.23 22.03 -9.67
CA ARG A 200 31.23 23.22 -10.55
C ARG A 200 32.44 23.09 -11.49
N ARG A 201 32.18 22.92 -12.77
CA ARG A 201 33.21 23.02 -13.81
C ARG A 201 33.64 24.47 -13.99
#